data_52ca455fc90955b453f89c8a50860f72
#
_entry.id   52ca455fc90955b453f89c8a50860f72
#
_cell.length_a   1.000
_cell.length_b   1.000
_cell.length_c   1.000
_cell.angle_alpha   90.00
_cell.angle_beta   90.00
_cell.angle_gamma   90.00
#
_symmetry.space_group_name_H-M   'P 1'
#
loop_
_entity.id
_entity.type
_entity.pdbx_description
1 polymer ?
#
loop_
_entity_poly.entity_id
_entity_poly.type
_entity_poly.pdbx_seq_one_letter_code
_entity_poly.pdbx_strand_id
1 'polypeptide(L)'
;DVFVKYKNIIRNMFFWEILKNTKSGMENNPSFLETLDNLFNKYIIDYKILTPSSLHYMKNGRLGSVFSSYFFRASIMNPYLVYSLNESIFHAKRVFTPTLGWGSYYYGFAESGITHYVGTDVIPNVCNTVQTFSKEKYPDIETHIICSPSENLLKKNSFINKYRGFFDLIFFSPPYYKLEMYEGENQSTSQYPD
;
A
#
# COMPACT_ATOMS: atom_id res chain seq x y z
N ASP A 1 16.29 9.27 12.23
CA ASP A 1 15.04 9.95 11.91
C ASP A 1 13.94 8.91 11.71
N VAL A 2 13.08 8.79 12.71
CA VAL A 2 11.97 7.79 12.77
C VAL A 2 11.08 7.88 11.53
N PHE A 3 10.80 9.08 11.06
CA PHE A 3 9.94 9.35 9.91
C PHE A 3 10.42 8.66 8.62
N VAL A 4 11.71 8.73 8.33
CA VAL A 4 12.30 8.14 7.12
C VAL A 4 12.33 6.61 7.23
N LYS A 5 12.60 6.08 8.43
CA LYS A 5 12.65 4.65 8.71
C LYS A 5 11.32 3.96 8.39
N TYR A 6 10.20 4.50 8.84
CA TYR A 6 8.87 3.91 8.60
C TYR A 6 8.54 3.80 7.11
N LYS A 7 8.77 4.86 6.37
CA LYS A 7 8.49 4.89 4.93
C LYS A 7 9.31 3.86 4.15
N ASN A 8 10.58 3.71 4.48
CA ASN A 8 11.48 2.82 3.76
C ASN A 8 11.20 1.34 4.01
N ILE A 9 10.83 0.95 5.21
CA ILE A 9 10.50 -0.44 5.52
C ILE A 9 9.36 -0.93 4.61
N ILE A 10 8.26 -0.20 4.54
CA ILE A 10 7.11 -0.59 3.72
C ILE A 10 7.44 -0.57 2.23
N ARG A 11 8.16 0.45 1.76
CA ARG A 11 8.58 0.54 0.37
C ARG A 11 9.43 -0.65 -0.06
N ASN A 12 10.38 -1.07 0.78
CA ASN A 12 11.26 -2.19 0.48
C ASN A 12 10.52 -3.53 0.53
N MET A 13 9.54 -3.66 1.41
CA MET A 13 8.75 -4.87 1.58
C MET A 13 8.00 -5.28 0.31
N PHE A 14 7.44 -4.30 -0.42
CA PHE A 14 6.65 -4.52 -1.63
C PHE A 14 7.23 -3.82 -2.86
N PHE A 15 8.55 -3.66 -2.92
CA PHE A 15 9.21 -2.90 -3.96
C PHE A 15 8.86 -3.37 -5.38
N TRP A 16 8.92 -4.68 -5.61
CA TRP A 16 8.67 -5.26 -6.92
C TRP A 16 7.19 -5.25 -7.30
N GLU A 17 6.31 -5.56 -6.37
CA GLU A 17 4.86 -5.54 -6.57
C GLU A 17 4.36 -4.15 -6.94
N ILE A 18 4.85 -3.15 -6.22
CA ILE A 18 4.47 -1.76 -6.46
C ILE A 18 5.00 -1.25 -7.81
N LEU A 19 6.20 -1.66 -8.21
CA LEU A 19 6.79 -1.19 -9.47
C LEU A 19 6.32 -1.98 -10.68
N LYS A 20 6.29 -3.32 -10.59
CA LYS A 20 6.04 -4.17 -11.75
C LYS A 20 4.57 -4.44 -11.99
N ASN A 21 3.79 -4.59 -10.93
CA ASN A 21 2.46 -5.16 -11.00
C ASN A 21 1.34 -4.12 -10.89
N THR A 22 1.68 -2.86 -10.69
CA THR A 22 0.67 -1.80 -10.66
C THR A 22 0.70 -0.97 -11.94
N LYS A 23 -0.48 -0.76 -12.51
CA LYS A 23 -0.68 0.05 -13.72
C LYS A 23 -1.70 1.16 -13.45
N SER A 24 -1.60 2.24 -14.19
CA SER A 24 -2.69 3.22 -14.25
C SER A 24 -3.79 2.73 -15.16
N GLY A 25 -5.03 2.90 -14.78
CA GLY A 25 -6.16 2.77 -15.70
C GLY A 25 -6.40 4.03 -16.53
N MET A 26 -5.58 5.07 -16.35
CA MET A 26 -5.63 6.31 -17.11
C MET A 26 -4.64 6.29 -18.26
N GLU A 27 -5.05 6.81 -19.41
CA GLU A 27 -4.19 6.93 -20.58
C GLU A 27 -2.95 7.81 -20.32
N ASN A 28 -1.89 7.58 -21.09
CA ASN A 28 -0.63 8.33 -21.03
C ASN A 28 0.13 8.28 -19.70
N ASN A 29 -0.10 7.23 -18.93
CA ASN A 29 0.58 7.01 -17.66
C ASN A 29 1.34 5.67 -17.72
N PRO A 30 2.59 5.64 -18.24
CA PRO A 30 3.30 4.40 -18.49
C PRO A 30 3.64 3.70 -17.19
N SER A 31 3.63 2.38 -17.22
CA SER A 31 4.16 1.53 -16.14
C SER A 31 5.70 1.61 -16.07
N PHE A 32 6.26 1.11 -14.98
CA PHE A 32 7.72 1.01 -14.83
C PHE A 32 8.37 0.21 -15.96
N LEU A 33 7.77 -0.91 -16.36
CA LEU A 33 8.30 -1.76 -17.44
C LEU A 33 8.21 -1.07 -18.81
N GLU A 34 7.12 -0.38 -19.09
CA GLU A 34 6.99 0.41 -20.34
C GLU A 34 8.00 1.55 -20.37
N THR A 35 8.25 2.20 -19.26
CA THR A 35 9.28 3.25 -19.16
C THR A 35 10.68 2.68 -19.42
N LEU A 36 10.99 1.51 -18.87
CA LEU A 36 12.26 0.83 -19.15
C LEU A 36 12.37 0.42 -20.62
N ASP A 37 11.32 -0.14 -21.21
CA ASP A 37 11.30 -0.52 -22.63
C ASP A 37 11.53 0.70 -23.53
N ASN A 38 10.88 1.82 -23.23
CA ASN A 38 11.08 3.07 -23.96
C ASN A 38 12.53 3.56 -23.87
N LEU A 39 13.13 3.53 -22.68
CA LEU A 39 14.51 4.00 -22.49
C LEU A 39 15.56 3.09 -23.11
N PHE A 40 15.45 1.76 -22.91
CA PHE A 40 16.51 0.82 -23.27
C PHE A 40 16.36 0.21 -24.66
N ASN A 41 15.14 -0.06 -25.12
CA ASN A 41 14.90 -0.70 -26.41
C ASN A 41 14.54 0.29 -27.51
N LYS A 42 13.75 1.30 -27.17
CA LYS A 42 13.28 2.30 -28.17
C LYS A 42 14.09 3.59 -28.16
N TYR A 43 14.98 3.76 -27.18
CA TYR A 43 15.82 4.96 -26.98
C TYR A 43 15.01 6.27 -26.91
N ILE A 44 13.79 6.20 -26.37
CA ILE A 44 12.92 7.37 -26.19
C ILE A 44 13.26 8.03 -24.86
N ILE A 45 13.70 9.28 -24.92
CA ILE A 45 13.95 10.12 -23.74
C ILE A 45 12.89 11.21 -23.70
N ASP A 46 12.10 11.24 -22.64
CA ASP A 46 11.10 12.27 -22.43
C ASP A 46 11.78 13.62 -22.11
N TYR A 47 11.22 14.70 -22.66
CA TYR A 47 11.66 16.08 -22.40
C TYR A 47 11.64 16.46 -20.90
N LYS A 48 10.86 15.78 -20.11
CA LYS A 48 10.81 15.97 -18.63
C LYS A 48 12.17 15.84 -17.96
N ILE A 49 13.09 15.07 -18.56
CA ILE A 49 14.46 14.91 -18.07
C ILE A 49 15.26 16.21 -18.16
N LEU A 50 14.88 17.10 -19.07
CA LEU A 50 15.57 18.36 -19.37
C LEU A 50 15.08 19.54 -18.52
N THR A 51 14.14 19.31 -17.61
CA THR A 51 13.66 20.39 -16.73
C THR A 51 14.75 20.80 -15.74
N PRO A 52 14.80 22.09 -15.33
CA PRO A 52 15.77 22.55 -14.34
C PRO A 52 15.75 21.75 -13.04
N SER A 53 14.57 21.31 -12.59
CA SER A 53 14.42 20.47 -11.39
C SER A 53 15.05 19.11 -11.58
N SER A 54 14.79 18.42 -12.71
CA SER A 54 15.40 17.12 -13.01
C SER A 54 16.92 17.22 -13.12
N LEU A 55 17.42 18.25 -13.81
CA LEU A 55 18.86 18.50 -13.91
C LEU A 55 19.50 18.74 -12.53
N HIS A 56 18.83 19.48 -11.66
CA HIS A 56 19.29 19.67 -10.29
C HIS A 56 19.41 18.34 -9.53
N TYR A 57 18.37 17.50 -9.58
CA TYR A 57 18.40 16.17 -8.94
C TYR A 57 19.47 15.27 -9.53
N MET A 58 19.66 15.26 -10.85
CA MET A 58 20.69 14.47 -11.51
C MET A 58 22.11 14.90 -11.09
N LYS A 59 22.37 16.21 -11.06
CA LYS A 59 23.65 16.75 -10.58
C LYS A 59 23.97 16.37 -9.14
N ASN A 60 22.97 16.15 -8.31
CA ASN A 60 23.10 15.71 -6.92
C ASN A 60 23.04 14.19 -6.75
N GLY A 61 23.20 13.41 -7.82
CA GLY A 61 23.20 11.95 -7.77
C GLY A 61 21.86 11.29 -7.46
N ARG A 62 20.73 12.02 -7.59
CA ARG A 62 19.39 11.55 -7.26
C ARG A 62 18.61 11.09 -8.49
N LEU A 63 19.20 10.24 -9.32
CA LEU A 63 18.58 9.72 -10.53
C LEU A 63 17.25 9.01 -10.25
N GLY A 64 17.17 8.22 -9.19
CA GLY A 64 15.94 7.53 -8.80
C GLY A 64 14.76 8.49 -8.56
N SER A 65 15.02 9.70 -8.06
CA SER A 65 13.98 10.71 -7.87
C SER A 65 13.46 11.28 -9.18
N VAL A 66 14.33 11.39 -10.20
CA VAL A 66 13.94 11.79 -11.54
C VAL A 66 13.11 10.71 -12.20
N PHE A 67 13.63 9.48 -12.26
CA PHE A 67 12.93 8.36 -12.89
C PHE A 67 11.58 8.04 -12.24
N SER A 68 11.43 8.23 -10.94
CA SER A 68 10.18 7.97 -10.25
C SER A 68 9.01 8.87 -10.67
N SER A 69 9.26 9.92 -11.45
CA SER A 69 8.24 10.79 -12.03
C SER A 69 7.73 10.32 -13.41
N TYR A 70 8.36 9.32 -14.01
CA TYR A 70 8.07 8.88 -15.37
C TYR A 70 7.11 7.71 -15.46
N PHE A 71 6.89 7.01 -14.38
CA PHE A 71 6.02 5.83 -14.39
C PHE A 71 5.02 5.89 -13.26
N PHE A 72 3.90 5.23 -13.51
CA PHE A 72 2.87 5.03 -12.50
C PHE A 72 3.33 4.01 -11.46
N ARG A 73 2.95 4.25 -10.23
CA ARG A 73 3.14 3.33 -9.09
C ARG A 73 2.00 3.49 -8.11
N ALA A 74 1.72 2.42 -7.38
CA ALA A 74 0.71 2.46 -6.32
C ALA A 74 1.03 3.52 -5.27
N SER A 75 -0.01 4.14 -4.77
CA SER A 75 0.07 5.06 -3.64
C SER A 75 0.21 4.27 -2.34
N ILE A 76 1.15 4.67 -1.50
CA ILE A 76 1.33 4.10 -0.17
C ILE A 76 1.18 5.21 0.85
N MET A 77 0.21 5.05 1.75
CA MET A 77 0.07 5.95 2.89
C MET A 77 1.32 5.87 3.76
N ASN A 78 1.80 7.00 4.24
CA ASN A 78 2.94 7.01 5.15
C ASN A 78 2.55 6.37 6.49
N PRO A 79 3.20 5.29 6.93
CA PRO A 79 2.90 4.65 8.21
C PRO A 79 3.03 5.60 9.42
N TYR A 80 3.91 6.59 9.33
CA TYR A 80 4.04 7.61 10.37
C TYR A 80 2.78 8.48 10.51
N LEU A 81 2.06 8.73 9.41
CA LEU A 81 0.77 9.40 9.48
C LEU A 81 -0.25 8.56 10.24
N VAL A 82 -0.32 7.26 9.95
CA VAL A 82 -1.21 6.31 10.65
C VAL A 82 -0.89 6.25 12.15
N TYR A 83 0.40 6.14 12.48
CA TYR A 83 0.89 6.22 13.86
C TYR A 83 0.43 7.51 14.55
N SER A 84 0.67 8.67 13.91
CA SER A 84 0.34 9.97 14.48
C SER A 84 -1.17 10.17 14.68
N LEU A 85 -1.98 9.69 13.74
CA LEU A 85 -3.44 9.74 13.84
C LEU A 85 -3.93 8.89 15.03
N ASN A 86 -3.37 7.70 15.22
CA ASN A 86 -3.77 6.86 16.35
C ASN A 86 -3.32 7.44 17.69
N GLU A 87 -2.08 7.93 17.79
CA GLU A 87 -1.54 8.53 19.02
C GLU A 87 -2.27 9.82 19.42
N SER A 88 -2.64 10.64 18.44
CA SER A 88 -3.17 11.98 18.72
C SER A 88 -4.69 12.09 18.68
N ILE A 89 -5.37 11.17 17.99
CA ILE A 89 -6.81 11.32 17.69
C ILE A 89 -7.60 10.08 18.07
N PHE A 90 -7.22 8.89 17.53
CA PHE A 90 -8.09 7.71 17.63
C PHE A 90 -7.92 6.95 18.95
N HIS A 91 -6.69 6.81 19.44
CA HIS A 91 -6.34 6.05 20.63
C HIS A 91 -6.89 4.61 20.63
N ALA A 92 -7.05 4.04 19.43
CA ALA A 92 -7.59 2.72 19.22
C ALA A 92 -6.63 1.63 19.70
N LYS A 93 -7.16 0.55 20.23
CA LYS A 93 -6.41 -0.65 20.63
C LYS A 93 -6.76 -1.87 19.78
N ARG A 94 -7.95 -1.90 19.20
CA ARG A 94 -8.46 -3.01 18.39
C ARG A 94 -8.92 -2.47 17.03
N VAL A 95 -8.14 -2.75 16.01
CA VAL A 95 -8.29 -2.12 14.68
C VAL A 95 -8.69 -3.15 13.64
N PHE A 96 -9.61 -2.77 12.78
CA PHE A 96 -9.96 -3.49 11.56
C PHE A 96 -9.62 -2.65 10.32
N THR A 97 -8.94 -3.27 9.35
CA THR A 97 -8.65 -2.64 8.06
C THR A 97 -9.18 -3.52 6.91
N PRO A 98 -10.27 -3.12 6.24
CA PRO A 98 -10.82 -3.83 5.09
C PRO A 98 -9.90 -3.92 3.86
N THR A 99 -8.84 -3.11 3.83
CA THR A 99 -7.74 -3.13 2.87
C THR A 99 -6.44 -2.93 3.62
N LEU A 100 -5.39 -3.69 3.29
CA LEU A 100 -4.11 -3.62 4.04
C LEU A 100 -3.26 -2.40 3.71
N GLY A 101 -3.53 -1.73 2.58
CA GLY A 101 -2.78 -0.55 2.15
C GLY A 101 -1.27 -0.81 2.06
N TRP A 102 -0.87 -1.93 1.47
CA TRP A 102 0.53 -2.38 1.39
C TRP A 102 1.22 -2.55 2.76
N GLY A 103 0.45 -2.85 3.80
CA GLY A 103 0.95 -3.03 5.17
C GLY A 103 1.26 -1.74 5.92
N SER A 104 1.07 -0.58 5.31
CA SER A 104 1.36 0.71 5.96
C SER A 104 0.45 0.98 7.16
N TYR A 105 -0.81 0.54 7.08
CA TYR A 105 -1.76 0.68 8.18
C TYR A 105 -1.35 -0.18 9.38
N TYR A 106 -1.06 -1.47 9.11
CA TYR A 106 -0.59 -2.37 10.17
C TYR A 106 0.62 -1.78 10.89
N TYR A 107 1.65 -1.38 10.13
CA TYR A 107 2.87 -0.88 10.71
C TYR A 107 2.66 0.39 11.57
N GLY A 108 1.90 1.35 11.06
CA GLY A 108 1.60 2.57 11.82
C GLY A 108 0.82 2.29 13.10
N PHE A 109 -0.18 1.42 13.05
CA PHE A 109 -0.95 1.02 14.23
C PHE A 109 -0.14 0.18 15.23
N ALA A 110 0.69 -0.75 14.75
CA ALA A 110 1.54 -1.56 15.60
C ALA A 110 2.51 -0.70 16.45
N GLU A 111 3.13 0.30 15.81
CA GLU A 111 4.02 1.24 16.52
C GLU A 111 3.27 2.14 17.52
N SER A 112 1.98 2.36 17.34
CA SER A 112 1.13 3.11 18.29
C SER A 112 0.54 2.25 19.42
N GLY A 113 1.01 1.02 19.57
CA GLY A 113 0.69 0.16 20.72
C GLY A 113 -0.74 -0.36 20.72
N ILE A 114 -1.26 -0.76 19.57
CA ILE A 114 -2.49 -1.55 19.50
C ILE A 114 -2.29 -2.93 20.10
N THR A 115 -3.38 -3.59 20.49
CA THR A 115 -3.34 -4.97 21.02
C THR A 115 -3.87 -6.00 20.03
N HIS A 116 -4.80 -5.59 19.16
CA HIS A 116 -5.43 -6.48 18.18
C HIS A 116 -5.54 -5.81 16.83
N TYR A 117 -5.24 -6.57 15.80
CA TYR A 117 -5.38 -6.12 14.43
C TYR A 117 -6.00 -7.20 13.54
N VAL A 118 -7.04 -6.85 12.82
CA VAL A 118 -7.60 -7.69 11.76
C VAL A 118 -7.50 -6.92 10.46
N GLY A 119 -6.88 -7.53 9.47
CA GLY A 119 -6.74 -6.92 8.15
C GLY A 119 -7.14 -7.86 7.03
N THR A 120 -7.69 -7.31 5.95
CA THR A 120 -8.04 -8.09 4.76
C THR A 120 -7.40 -7.48 3.52
N ASP A 121 -7.06 -8.33 2.57
CA ASP A 121 -6.63 -7.93 1.24
C ASP A 121 -6.92 -9.06 0.24
N VAL A 122 -6.93 -8.74 -1.04
CA VAL A 122 -7.15 -9.73 -2.10
C VAL A 122 -5.83 -10.28 -2.67
N ILE A 123 -4.71 -9.64 -2.41
CA ILE A 123 -3.40 -10.01 -2.95
C ILE A 123 -2.69 -10.96 -1.99
N PRO A 124 -2.53 -12.26 -2.34
CA PRO A 124 -1.97 -13.27 -1.42
C PRO A 124 -0.58 -12.91 -0.92
N ASN A 125 0.29 -12.37 -1.78
CA ASN A 125 1.64 -11.99 -1.38
C ASN A 125 1.63 -10.86 -0.33
N VAL A 126 0.74 -9.89 -0.46
CA VAL A 126 0.58 -8.81 0.53
C VAL A 126 0.13 -9.40 1.87
N CYS A 127 -0.88 -10.26 1.86
CA CYS A 127 -1.38 -10.91 3.07
C CYS A 127 -0.29 -11.72 3.79
N ASN A 128 0.43 -12.56 3.06
CA ASN A 128 1.49 -13.40 3.61
C ASN A 128 2.65 -12.57 4.17
N THR A 129 3.08 -11.56 3.45
CA THR A 129 4.19 -10.70 3.86
C THR A 129 3.84 -9.90 5.12
N VAL A 130 2.65 -9.32 5.19
CA VAL A 130 2.20 -8.59 6.39
C VAL A 130 2.03 -9.53 7.58
N GLN A 131 1.49 -10.74 7.37
CA GLN A 131 1.37 -11.74 8.44
C GLN A 131 2.75 -12.19 8.96
N THR A 132 3.73 -12.40 8.08
CA THR A 132 5.10 -12.74 8.49
C THR A 132 5.75 -11.59 9.25
N PHE A 133 5.65 -10.39 8.71
CA PHE A 133 6.16 -9.19 9.35
C PHE A 133 5.57 -8.97 10.74
N SER A 134 4.27 -9.23 10.91
CA SER A 134 3.60 -9.09 12.21
C SER A 134 4.17 -10.05 13.25
N LYS A 135 4.36 -11.30 12.88
CA LYS A 135 4.92 -12.33 13.79
C LYS A 135 6.37 -12.06 14.18
N GLU A 136 7.16 -11.56 13.24
CA GLU A 136 8.58 -11.30 13.46
C GLU A 136 8.85 -10.03 14.28
N LYS A 137 8.07 -8.98 14.06
CA LYS A 137 8.33 -7.65 14.64
C LYS A 137 7.43 -7.30 15.81
N TYR A 138 6.20 -7.84 15.84
CA TYR A 138 5.19 -7.50 16.83
C TYR A 138 4.46 -8.75 17.34
N PRO A 139 5.19 -9.73 17.93
CA PRO A 139 4.61 -11.01 18.36
C PRO A 139 3.55 -10.85 19.45
N ASP A 140 3.59 -9.74 20.20
CA ASP A 140 2.65 -9.46 21.28
C ASP A 140 1.32 -8.87 20.80
N ILE A 141 1.21 -8.51 19.52
CA ILE A 141 -0.03 -8.03 18.92
C ILE A 141 -0.79 -9.21 18.32
N GLU A 142 -2.02 -9.44 18.80
CA GLU A 142 -2.91 -10.44 18.17
C GLU A 142 -3.31 -9.99 16.78
N THR A 143 -2.68 -10.58 15.75
CA THR A 143 -2.82 -10.19 14.35
C THR A 143 -3.42 -11.29 13.51
N HIS A 144 -4.55 -10.99 12.86
CA HIS A 144 -5.20 -11.86 11.89
C HIS A 144 -5.25 -11.19 10.52
N ILE A 145 -4.47 -11.71 9.57
CA ILE A 145 -4.53 -11.28 8.17
C ILE A 145 -5.31 -12.30 7.36
N ILE A 146 -6.33 -11.85 6.66
CA ILE A 146 -7.27 -12.69 5.93
C ILE A 146 -7.19 -12.34 4.45
N CYS A 147 -6.75 -13.30 3.62
CA CYS A 147 -6.70 -13.11 2.17
C CYS A 147 -8.10 -13.39 1.58
N SER A 148 -8.91 -12.36 1.50
CA SER A 148 -10.28 -12.42 0.96
C SER A 148 -10.79 -11.01 0.70
N PRO A 149 -11.68 -10.83 -0.30
CA PRO A 149 -12.43 -9.58 -0.43
C PRO A 149 -13.24 -9.29 0.83
N SER A 150 -13.15 -8.05 1.31
CA SER A 150 -13.80 -7.62 2.57
C SER A 150 -15.31 -7.80 2.53
N GLU A 151 -15.91 -7.51 1.39
CA GLU A 151 -17.35 -7.66 1.18
C GLU A 151 -17.83 -9.11 1.34
N ASN A 152 -16.98 -10.08 1.02
CA ASN A 152 -17.28 -11.49 1.23
C ASN A 152 -17.20 -11.89 2.71
N LEU A 153 -16.25 -11.32 3.44
CA LEU A 153 -16.12 -11.55 4.89
C LEU A 153 -17.27 -10.91 5.67
N LEU A 154 -17.66 -9.70 5.30
CA LEU A 154 -18.74 -8.95 5.95
C LEU A 154 -20.12 -9.56 5.70
N LYS A 155 -20.26 -10.51 4.78
CA LYS A 155 -21.48 -11.33 4.58
C LYS A 155 -21.47 -12.63 5.42
N LYS A 156 -20.34 -13.02 6.01
CA LYS A 156 -20.25 -14.26 6.80
C LYS A 156 -20.69 -14.03 8.24
N ASN A 157 -21.78 -14.68 8.65
CA ASN A 157 -22.27 -14.61 10.03
C ASN A 157 -21.21 -14.99 11.08
N SER A 158 -20.32 -15.95 10.76
CA SER A 158 -19.23 -16.34 11.65
C SER A 158 -18.25 -15.19 11.92
N PHE A 159 -17.91 -14.43 10.91
CA PHE A 159 -17.05 -13.25 11.06
C PHE A 159 -17.75 -12.15 11.86
N ILE A 160 -19.00 -11.83 11.47
CA ILE A 160 -19.80 -10.80 12.15
C ILE A 160 -19.98 -11.16 13.62
N ASN A 161 -20.36 -12.40 13.95
CA ASN A 161 -20.59 -12.82 15.31
C ASN A 161 -19.30 -12.80 16.16
N LYS A 162 -18.16 -13.20 15.56
CA LYS A 162 -16.86 -13.17 16.23
C LYS A 162 -16.44 -11.75 16.62
N TYR A 163 -16.70 -10.76 15.74
CA TYR A 163 -16.16 -9.42 15.89
C TYR A 163 -17.21 -8.34 16.18
N ARG A 164 -18.43 -8.71 16.48
CA ARG A 164 -19.49 -7.76 16.84
C ARG A 164 -19.10 -6.95 18.07
N GLY A 165 -19.04 -5.63 17.93
CA GLY A 165 -18.67 -4.72 19.03
C GLY A 165 -17.22 -4.86 19.51
N PHE A 166 -16.38 -5.55 18.74
CA PHE A 166 -15.00 -5.81 19.14
C PHE A 166 -14.04 -4.66 18.79
N PHE A 167 -14.17 -4.07 17.61
CA PHE A 167 -13.22 -3.06 17.13
C PHE A 167 -13.52 -1.66 17.68
N ASP A 168 -12.45 -0.95 18.02
CA ASP A 168 -12.50 0.47 18.40
C ASP A 168 -12.44 1.38 17.16
N LEU A 169 -11.82 0.89 16.09
CA LEU A 169 -11.59 1.64 14.87
C LEU A 169 -11.67 0.74 13.63
N ILE A 170 -12.31 1.25 12.59
CA ILE A 170 -12.21 0.73 11.23
C ILE A 170 -11.49 1.79 10.40
N PHE A 171 -10.37 1.42 9.80
CA PHE A 171 -9.51 2.35 9.06
C PHE A 171 -9.11 1.79 7.70
N PHE A 172 -9.36 2.51 6.63
CA PHE A 172 -8.99 2.07 5.29
C PHE A 172 -9.00 3.22 4.28
N SER A 173 -8.36 2.99 3.13
CA SER A 173 -8.55 3.74 1.91
C SER A 173 -9.20 2.79 0.90
N PRO A 174 -10.36 3.12 0.35
CA PRO A 174 -11.01 2.24 -0.63
C PRO A 174 -10.19 2.19 -1.92
N PRO A 175 -10.34 1.14 -2.73
CA PRO A 175 -9.75 1.08 -4.06
C PRO A 175 -10.13 2.31 -4.90
N TYR A 176 -9.15 2.84 -5.64
CA TYR A 176 -9.34 4.07 -6.43
C TYR A 176 -9.93 3.81 -7.82
N TYR A 177 -10.87 2.91 -7.93
CA TYR A 177 -11.54 2.53 -9.18
C TYR A 177 -10.51 2.23 -10.28
N LYS A 178 -10.51 2.95 -11.40
CA LYS A 178 -9.57 2.76 -12.51
C LYS A 178 -8.25 3.52 -12.35
N LEU A 179 -8.07 4.28 -11.28
CA LEU A 179 -6.84 5.07 -11.11
C LEU A 179 -5.64 4.15 -10.85
N GLU A 180 -5.81 3.14 -10.02
CA GLU A 180 -4.77 2.14 -9.72
C GLU A 180 -5.27 0.75 -10.11
N MET A 181 -4.56 0.09 -11.03
CA MET A 181 -4.82 -1.28 -11.45
C MET A 181 -3.70 -2.17 -10.88
N TYR A 182 -4.09 -3.15 -10.08
CA TYR A 182 -3.19 -4.13 -9.49
C TYR A 182 -3.21 -5.43 -10.30
N GLU A 183 -2.27 -6.34 -10.10
CA GLU A 183 -2.23 -7.61 -10.81
C GLU A 183 -3.26 -8.59 -10.22
N GLY A 184 -4.07 -9.23 -11.09
CA GLY A 184 -5.04 -10.28 -10.74
C GLY A 184 -6.49 -9.92 -11.05
N GLU A 185 -7.30 -10.97 -11.22
CA GLU A 185 -8.70 -10.85 -11.66
C GLU A 185 -9.66 -10.33 -10.58
N ASN A 186 -9.26 -10.34 -9.32
CA ASN A 186 -10.13 -10.00 -8.18
C ASN A 186 -10.05 -8.51 -7.80
N GLN A 187 -9.71 -7.68 -8.77
CA GLN A 187 -9.42 -6.31 -8.47
C GLN A 187 -10.62 -5.42 -8.61
N SER A 188 -10.75 -4.67 -7.55
CA SER A 188 -11.42 -3.39 -7.54
C SER A 188 -12.86 -3.36 -7.97
N THR A 189 -13.43 -2.29 -7.65
CA THR A 189 -14.69 -1.71 -8.08
C THR A 189 -14.99 -1.81 -9.59
N SER A 190 -14.01 -2.13 -10.46
CA SER A 190 -14.26 -2.37 -11.89
C SER A 190 -15.11 -3.62 -12.18
N GLN A 191 -15.25 -4.54 -11.21
CA GLN A 191 -16.13 -5.69 -11.30
C GLN A 191 -17.54 -5.42 -10.76
N TYR A 192 -17.76 -4.29 -10.14
CA TYR A 192 -19.08 -3.90 -9.63
C TYR A 192 -19.61 -2.77 -10.52
N PRO A 193 -20.82 -2.95 -11.08
CA PRO A 193 -21.50 -1.84 -11.76
C PRO A 193 -21.77 -0.71 -10.75
N ASP A 194 -21.70 0.51 -11.23
CA ASP A 194 -22.02 1.73 -10.46
C ASP A 194 -23.42 1.69 -9.88
#